data_82f4b65965d12443f1ed223296bb5fdd
#
_entry.id   82f4b65965d12443f1ed223296bb5fdd
#
_cell.length_a   1.000
_cell.length_b   1.000
_cell.length_c   1.000
_cell.angle_alpha   90.00
_cell.angle_beta   90.00
_cell.angle_gamma   90.00
#
_symmetry.space_group_name_H-M   'P 1'
#
loop_
_entity.id
_entity.type
_entity.pdbx_description
1 polymer ?
#
loop_
_entity_poly.entity_id
_entity_poly.type
_entity_poly.pdbx_seq_one_letter_code
_entity_poly.pdbx_strand_id
1 'polypeptide(L)'
;MIASRPSICIYTNESDKLILREICSGIEEEGIFYEISERDIKDLNQLAWDAANKSTLGSGIGIKGKSIAFQMRGIHLGKNVAFYAEPTKEECRMVGSNSARVVKKQAFK
;
A
#
# COMPACT_ATOMS: atom_id res chain seq x y z
N MET A 1 -5.17 -27.61 2.84
CA MET A 1 -5.19 -26.17 3.07
C MET A 1 -4.34 -25.45 2.03
N ILE A 2 -4.88 -24.40 1.47
CA ILE A 2 -4.14 -23.63 0.48
C ILE A 2 -3.43 -22.47 1.20
N ALA A 3 -2.13 -22.42 1.06
CA ALA A 3 -1.37 -21.31 1.61
C ALA A 3 -1.58 -20.07 0.75
N SER A 4 -1.81 -18.94 1.39
CA SER A 4 -1.91 -17.67 0.68
C SER A 4 -0.56 -17.29 0.12
N ARG A 5 -0.54 -16.67 -1.05
CA ARG A 5 0.69 -16.12 -1.61
C ARG A 5 1.13 -14.93 -0.76
N PRO A 6 2.44 -14.77 -0.51
CA PRO A 6 2.91 -13.57 0.16
C PRO A 6 2.49 -12.34 -0.63
N SER A 7 1.83 -11.42 0.04
CA SER A 7 1.21 -10.28 -0.64
C SER A 7 1.34 -8.99 0.15
N ILE A 8 1.41 -7.89 -0.58
CA ILE A 8 1.25 -6.55 -0.02
C ILE A 8 -0.25 -6.38 0.23
N CYS A 9 -0.62 -5.79 1.36
CA CYS A 9 -2.03 -5.49 1.63
C CYS A 9 -2.34 -4.05 1.26
N ILE A 10 -3.46 -3.85 0.59
CA ILE A 10 -3.98 -2.52 0.27
C ILE A 10 -5.35 -2.42 0.93
N TYR A 11 -5.44 -1.57 1.95
CA TYR A 11 -6.72 -1.34 2.63
C TYR A 11 -7.30 -0.02 2.13
N THR A 12 -8.56 -0.07 1.73
CA THR A 12 -9.23 1.07 1.12
C THR A 12 -10.43 1.52 1.94
N ASN A 13 -10.73 2.80 1.89
CA ASN A 13 -11.97 3.36 2.38
C ASN A 13 -12.44 4.38 1.35
N GLU A 14 -13.42 3.99 0.54
CA GLU A 14 -13.95 4.81 -0.54
C GLU A 14 -12.84 5.37 -1.44
N SER A 15 -11.91 4.50 -1.82
CA SER A 15 -10.73 4.92 -2.58
C SER A 15 -11.09 5.37 -4.00
N ASP A 16 -10.36 6.39 -4.48
CA ASP A 16 -10.43 6.80 -5.87
C ASP A 16 -9.93 5.67 -6.76
N LYS A 17 -10.68 5.36 -7.82
CA LYS A 17 -10.40 4.19 -8.66
C LYS A 17 -9.10 4.34 -9.46
N LEU A 18 -8.81 5.54 -9.92
CA LEU A 18 -7.59 5.76 -10.70
C LEU A 18 -6.35 5.63 -9.82
N ILE A 19 -6.43 6.16 -8.61
CA ILE A 19 -5.34 6.06 -7.64
C ILE A 19 -5.05 4.59 -7.32
N LEU A 20 -6.11 3.82 -7.03
CA LEU A 20 -5.94 2.40 -6.74
C LEU A 20 -5.32 1.66 -7.92
N ARG A 21 -5.79 1.96 -9.13
CA ARG A 21 -5.26 1.30 -10.34
C ARG A 21 -3.77 1.59 -10.52
N GLU A 22 -3.36 2.85 -10.36
CA GLU A 22 -1.96 3.21 -10.57
C GLU A 22 -1.04 2.59 -9.53
N ILE A 23 -1.50 2.51 -8.28
CA ILE A 23 -0.75 1.85 -7.23
C ILE A 23 -0.58 0.37 -7.55
N CYS A 24 -1.67 -0.30 -7.93
CA CYS A 24 -1.62 -1.71 -8.29
C CYS A 24 -0.69 -1.95 -9.48
N SER A 25 -0.72 -1.07 -10.48
CA SER A 25 0.18 -1.18 -11.63
C SER A 25 1.64 -1.09 -11.21
N GLY A 26 1.95 -0.21 -10.26
CA GLY A 26 3.31 -0.10 -9.74
C GLY A 26 3.79 -1.38 -9.07
N ILE A 27 2.90 -2.01 -8.30
CA ILE A 27 3.24 -3.28 -7.64
C ILE A 27 3.41 -4.39 -8.68
N GLU A 28 2.52 -4.43 -9.66
CA GLU A 28 2.58 -5.44 -10.73
C GLU A 28 3.87 -5.36 -11.54
N GLU A 29 4.36 -4.15 -11.79
CA GLU A 29 5.62 -3.95 -12.49
C GLU A 29 6.79 -4.63 -11.77
N GLU A 30 6.70 -4.74 -10.46
CA GLU A 30 7.76 -5.35 -9.66
C GLU A 30 7.57 -6.84 -9.45
N GLY A 31 6.47 -7.41 -9.95
CA GLY A 31 6.23 -8.84 -9.88
C GLY A 31 5.82 -9.37 -8.51
N ILE A 32 5.27 -8.51 -7.66
CA ILE A 32 4.82 -8.88 -6.31
C ILE A 32 3.30 -8.97 -6.32
N PHE A 33 2.75 -9.90 -5.54
CA PHE A 33 1.31 -10.04 -5.39
C PHE A 33 0.76 -9.03 -4.38
N TYR A 34 -0.52 -8.70 -4.53
CA TYR A 34 -1.19 -7.80 -3.59
C TYR A 34 -2.63 -8.25 -3.37
N GLU A 35 -3.19 -7.84 -2.24
CA GLU A 35 -4.58 -8.10 -1.91
C GLU A 35 -5.24 -6.78 -1.52
N ILE A 36 -6.42 -6.53 -2.05
CA ILE A 36 -7.18 -5.31 -1.81
C ILE A 36 -8.34 -5.65 -0.88
N SER A 37 -8.56 -4.86 0.15
CA SER A 37 -9.67 -5.05 1.07
C SER A 37 -10.26 -3.70 1.46
N GLU A 38 -11.58 -3.55 1.24
CA GLU A 38 -12.29 -2.37 1.71
C GLU A 38 -12.49 -2.50 3.22
N ARG A 39 -12.21 -1.44 3.96
CA ARG A 39 -12.32 -1.44 5.41
C ARG A 39 -13.12 -0.23 5.90
N ASP A 40 -13.89 -0.42 6.95
CA ASP A 40 -14.64 0.67 7.57
C ASP A 40 -13.77 1.37 8.61
N ILE A 41 -12.62 1.85 8.14
CA ILE A 41 -11.66 2.59 8.96
C ILE A 41 -11.44 3.92 8.26
N LYS A 42 -11.76 5.02 8.95
CA LYS A 42 -11.75 6.34 8.33
C LYS A 42 -10.46 7.12 8.52
N ASP A 43 -9.57 6.62 9.35
CA ASP A 43 -8.26 7.24 9.54
C ASP A 43 -7.23 6.60 8.60
N LEU A 44 -6.66 7.42 7.73
CA LEU A 44 -5.69 6.94 6.73
C LEU A 44 -4.47 6.29 7.39
N ASN A 45 -3.97 6.87 8.47
CA ASN A 45 -2.82 6.30 9.16
C ASN A 45 -3.13 4.90 9.69
N GLN A 46 -4.32 4.72 10.23
CA GLN A 46 -4.74 3.42 10.75
C GLN A 46 -4.90 2.40 9.63
N LEU A 47 -5.47 2.84 8.49
CA LEU A 47 -5.60 1.95 7.32
C LEU A 47 -4.24 1.42 6.88
N ALA A 48 -3.27 2.31 6.72
CA ALA A 48 -1.95 1.93 6.24
C ALA A 48 -1.24 1.04 7.28
N TRP A 49 -1.36 1.38 8.55
CA TRP A 49 -0.74 0.61 9.63
C TRP A 49 -1.32 -0.80 9.71
N ASP A 50 -2.65 -0.91 9.67
CA ASP A 50 -3.31 -2.21 9.69
C ASP A 50 -2.93 -3.05 8.48
N ALA A 51 -2.88 -2.42 7.30
CA ALA A 51 -2.49 -3.12 6.07
C ALA A 51 -1.07 -3.67 6.17
N ALA A 52 -0.14 -2.87 6.64
CA ALA A 52 1.26 -3.30 6.78
C ALA A 52 1.40 -4.45 7.77
N ASN A 53 0.64 -4.39 8.87
CA ASN A 53 0.72 -5.43 9.89
C ASN A 53 -0.01 -6.71 9.49
N LYS A 54 -1.01 -6.62 8.63
CA LYS A 54 -1.71 -7.78 8.10
C LYS A 54 -0.93 -8.46 6.99
N SER A 55 -0.16 -7.69 6.23
CA SER A 55 0.60 -8.23 5.09
C SER A 55 1.62 -9.27 5.54
N THR A 56 1.65 -10.40 4.84
CA THR A 56 2.66 -11.42 5.09
C THR A 56 4.05 -10.91 4.75
N LEU A 57 4.14 -9.91 3.88
CA LEU A 57 5.40 -9.28 3.50
C LEU A 57 5.75 -8.08 4.39
N GLY A 58 4.82 -7.65 5.24
CA GLY A 58 5.05 -6.51 6.12
C GLY A 58 4.99 -5.16 5.41
N SER A 59 4.37 -5.09 4.24
CA SER A 59 4.24 -3.87 3.44
C SER A 59 2.77 -3.60 3.20
N GLY A 60 2.31 -2.39 3.49
CA GLY A 60 0.90 -2.06 3.36
C GLY A 60 0.66 -0.65 2.87
N ILE A 61 -0.45 -0.48 2.17
CA ILE A 61 -0.86 0.81 1.64
C ILE A 61 -2.30 1.06 2.07
N GLY A 62 -2.55 2.25 2.61
CA GLY A 62 -3.91 2.71 2.91
C GLY A 62 -4.30 3.74 1.87
N ILE A 63 -5.54 3.65 1.40
CA ILE A 63 -6.10 4.62 0.46
C ILE A 63 -7.45 5.06 0.99
N LYS A 64 -7.57 6.34 1.33
CA LYS A 64 -8.83 6.93 1.75
C LYS A 64 -9.18 8.06 0.79
N GLY A 65 -10.25 7.88 0.02
CA GLY A 65 -10.59 8.84 -1.03
C GLY A 65 -9.42 9.02 -1.97
N LYS A 66 -8.86 10.22 -2.03
CA LYS A 66 -7.71 10.54 -2.88
C LYS A 66 -6.39 10.62 -2.11
N SER A 67 -6.39 10.25 -0.83
CA SER A 67 -5.17 10.30 -0.02
C SER A 67 -4.60 8.90 0.14
N ILE A 68 -3.28 8.79 0.12
CA ILE A 68 -2.59 7.51 0.24
C ILE A 68 -1.50 7.58 1.29
N ALA A 69 -1.24 6.45 1.93
CA ALA A 69 -0.14 6.28 2.86
C ALA A 69 0.48 4.91 2.67
N PHE A 70 1.80 4.85 2.67
CA PHE A 70 2.56 3.61 2.57
C PHE A 70 3.24 3.38 3.92
N GLN A 71 3.10 2.17 4.46
CA GLN A 71 3.58 1.83 5.78
C GLN A 71 4.27 0.47 5.74
N MET A 72 5.14 0.24 6.71
CA MET A 72 5.81 -1.06 6.86
C MET A 72 5.64 -1.54 8.29
N ARG A 73 5.62 -2.87 8.45
CA ARG A 73 5.55 -3.48 9.78
C ARG A 73 6.78 -3.04 10.58
N GLY A 74 6.56 -2.68 11.84
CA GLY A 74 7.63 -2.24 12.72
C GLY A 74 7.79 -0.73 12.78
N ILE A 75 7.10 0.01 11.93
CA ILE A 75 7.13 1.47 11.96
C ILE A 75 5.92 1.96 12.75
N HIS A 76 6.11 2.97 13.59
CA HIS A 76 5.05 3.49 14.43
C HIS A 76 3.86 4.01 13.63
N LEU A 77 2.68 3.84 14.18
CA LEU A 77 1.47 4.43 13.63
C LEU A 77 1.66 5.94 13.44
N GLY A 78 1.30 6.44 12.28
CA GLY A 78 1.43 7.84 11.94
C GLY A 78 2.78 8.24 11.36
N LYS A 79 3.78 7.37 11.45
CA LYS A 79 5.08 7.61 10.82
C LYS A 79 5.16 6.82 9.53
N ASN A 80 4.49 7.31 8.50
CA ASN A 80 4.43 6.60 7.24
C ASN A 80 5.73 6.72 6.45
N VAL A 81 6.02 5.70 5.65
CA VAL A 81 7.16 5.73 4.74
C VAL A 81 6.90 6.78 3.66
N ALA A 82 5.65 6.89 3.23
CA ALA A 82 5.23 7.91 2.26
C ALA A 82 3.79 8.30 2.54
N PHE A 83 3.45 9.54 2.26
CA PHE A 83 2.09 10.06 2.41
C PHE A 83 1.86 11.12 1.34
N TYR A 84 0.71 11.03 0.66
CA TYR A 84 0.30 12.02 -0.33
C TYR A 84 -1.18 12.30 -0.18
N ALA A 85 -1.57 13.57 -0.12
CA ALA A 85 -2.98 13.97 0.01
C ALA A 85 -3.65 13.99 -1.33
N GLU A 86 -3.18 14.13 -2.42
CA GLU A 86 -3.76 14.05 -3.76
C GLU A 86 -2.61 13.78 -4.73
N PRO A 87 -2.13 12.53 -4.74
CA PRO A 87 -0.95 12.21 -5.52
C PRO A 87 -1.19 12.30 -7.02
N THR A 88 -0.12 12.59 -7.75
CA THR A 88 -0.12 12.48 -9.19
C THR A 88 -0.11 11.00 -9.58
N LYS A 89 -0.37 10.71 -10.86
CA LYS A 89 -0.29 9.33 -11.35
C LYS A 89 1.11 8.75 -11.12
N GLU A 90 2.14 9.55 -11.39
CA GLU A 90 3.53 9.13 -11.19
C GLU A 90 3.82 8.81 -9.73
N GLU A 91 3.29 9.62 -8.82
CA GLU A 91 3.48 9.37 -7.39
C GLU A 91 2.77 8.10 -6.95
N CYS A 92 1.55 7.86 -7.45
CA CYS A 92 0.82 6.62 -7.17
C CYS A 92 1.60 5.41 -7.66
N ARG A 93 2.08 5.45 -8.89
CA ARG A 93 2.85 4.37 -9.49
C ARG A 93 4.14 4.12 -8.70
N MET A 94 4.81 5.21 -8.30
CA MET A 94 6.02 5.13 -7.52
C MET A 94 5.79 4.50 -6.14
N VAL A 95 4.70 4.90 -5.46
CA VAL A 95 4.38 4.32 -4.15
C VAL A 95 4.12 2.82 -4.29
N GLY A 96 3.34 2.41 -5.29
CA GLY A 96 3.11 1.00 -5.55
C GLY A 96 4.40 0.25 -5.80
N SER A 97 5.23 0.78 -6.68
CA SER A 97 6.51 0.17 -7.01
C SER A 97 7.42 0.07 -5.77
N ASN A 98 7.51 1.15 -4.99
CA ASN A 98 8.38 1.16 -3.80
C ASN A 98 7.88 0.21 -2.71
N SER A 99 6.56 0.03 -2.57
CA SER A 99 6.01 -0.91 -1.61
C SER A 99 6.43 -2.36 -1.93
N ALA A 100 6.67 -2.64 -3.19
CA ALA A 100 7.15 -3.95 -3.65
C ALA A 100 8.67 -4.03 -3.58
N ARG A 101 9.37 -2.96 -3.97
CA ARG A 101 10.83 -2.96 -3.97
C ARG A 101 11.41 -3.14 -2.56
N VAL A 102 10.76 -2.57 -1.56
CA VAL A 102 11.22 -2.71 -0.18
C VAL A 102 11.18 -4.16 0.28
N VAL A 103 10.15 -4.93 -0.13
CA VAL A 103 10.08 -6.33 0.27
C VAL A 103 11.03 -7.21 -0.53
N LYS A 104 11.49 -6.73 -1.69
CA LYS A 104 12.53 -7.39 -2.47
C LYS A 104 13.93 -6.90 -2.07
N LYS A 105 14.01 -5.99 -1.11
CA LYS A 105 15.26 -5.39 -0.64
C LYS A 105 16.00 -4.66 -1.75
N GLN A 106 15.25 -3.99 -2.62
CA GLN A 106 15.80 -3.18 -3.70
C GLN A 106 15.69 -1.71 -3.34
N ALA A 107 16.51 -0.87 -3.97
CA ALA A 107 16.46 0.57 -3.75
C ALA A 107 15.14 1.14 -4.27
N PHE A 108 14.64 2.18 -3.60
CA PHE A 108 13.45 2.89 -4.07
C PHE A 108 13.73 3.62 -5.37
N LYS A 109 12.69 3.82 -6.13
CA LYS A 109 12.76 4.65 -7.34
C LYS A 109 12.84 6.11 -7.00
#